data_b1650a15fbfc8b5610bb754a90adcebf
#
_entry.id   b1650a15fbfc8b5610bb754a90adcebf
#
_cell.length_a   1.000
_cell.length_b   1.000
_cell.length_c   1.000
_cell.angle_alpha   90.00
_cell.angle_beta   90.00
_cell.angle_gamma   90.00
#
_symmetry.space_group_name_H-M   'P 1'
#
loop_
_entity.id
_entity.type
_entity.pdbx_description
1 polymer ?
#
loop_
_entity_poly.entity_id
_entity_poly.type
_entity_poly.pdbx_seq_one_letter_code
_entity_poly.pdbx_strand_id
1 'polypeptide(L)'
;MAKRYATDLTKTKSGSQAPLLKEVTNHHFGQLKQTDCLSFDVGLVVPKAPSRASKLMFKSQLSIDADIHQVRWSNEARFSTVATCEKGDVVLFKAADNGGTKAGMIQLHCSVEGAAISVLKVFTHLMTEAGTGYAVFVCSDEGASLIETECIVETVVYNSSLANNRYGIILPIEFR
;
A
#
# COMPACT_ATOMS: atom_id res chain seq x y z
N MET A 1 -1.38 -14.63 -4.70
CA MET A 1 -2.80 -14.98 -4.95
C MET A 1 -3.19 -14.85 -6.41
N ALA A 2 -2.94 -13.78 -7.12
CA ALA A 2 -3.29 -13.63 -8.54
C ALA A 2 -2.80 -14.77 -9.45
N LYS A 3 -1.58 -15.29 -9.25
CA LYS A 3 -1.04 -16.43 -10.00
C LYS A 3 -1.82 -17.75 -9.79
N ARG A 4 -2.37 -18.00 -8.59
CA ARG A 4 -3.23 -19.16 -8.30
C ARG A 4 -4.59 -19.02 -8.96
N TYR A 5 -5.22 -17.84 -8.87
CA TYR A 5 -6.48 -17.57 -9.56
C TYR A 5 -6.38 -17.74 -11.08
N ALA A 6 -5.29 -17.26 -11.68
CA ALA A 6 -5.05 -17.45 -13.09
C ALA A 6 -4.94 -18.94 -13.51
N THR A 7 -4.24 -19.72 -12.67
CA THR A 7 -4.04 -21.16 -12.95
C THR A 7 -5.33 -21.96 -12.73
N ASP A 8 -6.16 -21.55 -11.79
CA ASP A 8 -7.43 -22.23 -11.50
C ASP A 8 -8.51 -21.91 -12.55
N LEU A 9 -8.56 -20.65 -13.03
CA LEU A 9 -9.45 -20.27 -14.14
C LEU A 9 -9.11 -20.96 -15.46
N THR A 10 -7.84 -21.29 -15.69
CA THR A 10 -7.41 -22.04 -16.90
C THR A 10 -7.59 -23.54 -16.78
N LYS A 11 -7.76 -24.07 -15.56
CA LYS A 11 -7.92 -25.54 -15.29
C LYS A 11 -9.37 -26.00 -15.20
N THR A 12 -10.35 -25.11 -15.21
CA THR A 12 -11.75 -25.50 -15.26
C THR A 12 -12.10 -26.18 -16.57
N LYS A 13 -12.19 -27.49 -16.52
CA LYS A 13 -12.54 -28.40 -17.63
C LYS A 13 -14.02 -28.37 -18.00
N SER A 14 -14.68 -27.25 -18.01
CA SER A 14 -16.05 -27.20 -18.50
C SER A 14 -16.15 -26.30 -19.74
N GLY A 15 -16.51 -26.88 -20.82
CA GLY A 15 -16.49 -26.34 -22.17
C GLY A 15 -17.50 -25.26 -22.50
N SER A 16 -17.81 -24.35 -21.58
CA SER A 16 -18.67 -23.21 -21.91
C SER A 16 -18.30 -21.97 -21.10
N GLN A 17 -17.03 -21.62 -21.09
CA GLN A 17 -16.71 -20.23 -20.74
C GLN A 17 -17.08 -19.35 -21.92
N ALA A 18 -17.92 -18.35 -21.67
CA ALA A 18 -18.25 -17.37 -22.69
C ALA A 18 -16.97 -16.82 -23.33
N PRO A 19 -16.89 -16.72 -24.66
CA PRO A 19 -15.70 -16.26 -25.38
C PRO A 19 -15.14 -14.95 -24.82
N LEU A 20 -16.02 -14.09 -24.36
CA LEU A 20 -15.69 -12.81 -23.71
C LEU A 20 -14.86 -12.96 -22.43
N LEU A 21 -15.17 -13.96 -21.58
CA LEU A 21 -14.44 -14.17 -20.33
C LEU A 21 -13.02 -14.67 -20.61
N LYS A 22 -12.86 -15.51 -21.63
CA LYS A 22 -11.56 -16.00 -22.07
C LYS A 22 -10.71 -14.89 -22.68
N GLU A 23 -11.33 -13.98 -23.41
CA GLU A 23 -10.66 -12.85 -24.05
C GLU A 23 -10.22 -11.81 -23.02
N VAL A 24 -11.08 -11.44 -22.06
CA VAL A 24 -10.77 -10.56 -20.94
C VAL A 24 -9.66 -11.15 -20.07
N THR A 25 -9.75 -12.45 -19.78
CA THR A 25 -8.73 -13.16 -19.00
C THR A 25 -7.39 -13.18 -19.73
N ASN A 26 -7.38 -13.50 -21.02
CA ASN A 26 -6.16 -13.48 -21.83
C ASN A 26 -5.57 -12.07 -22.00
N HIS A 27 -6.41 -11.05 -22.11
CA HIS A 27 -5.95 -9.67 -22.19
C HIS A 27 -5.27 -9.23 -20.88
N HIS A 28 -5.90 -9.46 -19.74
CA HIS A 28 -5.32 -9.15 -18.44
C HIS A 28 -4.05 -9.95 -18.15
N PHE A 29 -4.05 -11.26 -18.44
CA PHE A 29 -2.87 -12.09 -18.21
C PHE A 29 -1.79 -11.91 -19.28
N GLY A 30 -2.15 -11.48 -20.49
CA GLY A 30 -1.19 -11.06 -21.51
C GLY A 30 -0.44 -9.81 -21.11
N GLN A 31 -1.13 -8.83 -20.51
CA GLN A 31 -0.48 -7.64 -19.96
C GLN A 31 0.38 -7.96 -18.73
N LEU A 32 -0.06 -8.85 -17.84
CA LEU A 32 0.74 -9.30 -16.70
C LEU A 32 2.01 -10.05 -17.14
N LYS A 33 1.94 -10.86 -18.19
CA LYS A 33 3.12 -11.54 -18.75
C LYS A 33 4.12 -10.60 -19.40
N GLN A 34 3.68 -9.50 -20.00
CA GLN A 34 4.56 -8.47 -20.55
C GLN A 34 5.26 -7.66 -19.46
N THR A 35 4.63 -7.53 -18.30
CA THR A 35 5.23 -6.86 -17.12
C THR A 35 6.13 -7.79 -16.31
N ASP A 36 6.00 -9.11 -16.42
CA ASP A 36 6.84 -10.10 -15.74
C ASP A 36 8.34 -10.07 -16.15
N CYS A 37 8.67 -9.38 -17.23
CA CYS A 37 10.06 -9.17 -17.66
C CYS A 37 10.68 -7.87 -17.12
N LEU A 38 9.90 -7.05 -16.41
CA LEU A 38 10.41 -5.85 -15.76
C LEU A 38 10.77 -6.22 -14.33
N SER A 39 11.99 -5.92 -13.91
CA SER A 39 12.40 -5.98 -12.51
C SER A 39 11.35 -5.23 -11.69
N PHE A 40 10.72 -5.94 -10.77
CA PHE A 40 9.66 -5.36 -9.93
C PHE A 40 10.32 -4.53 -8.85
N ASP A 41 10.69 -3.32 -9.21
CA ASP A 41 11.20 -2.38 -8.23
C ASP A 41 10.01 -1.82 -7.44
N VAL A 42 10.04 -2.05 -6.13
CA VAL A 42 9.27 -1.26 -5.19
C VAL A 42 9.60 0.20 -5.45
N GLY A 43 8.61 1.04 -5.67
CA GLY A 43 8.91 2.40 -6.05
C GLY A 43 7.71 3.28 -6.34
N LEU A 44 7.98 4.53 -6.63
CA LEU A 44 6.98 5.54 -6.94
C LEU A 44 6.33 5.29 -8.31
N VAL A 45 5.00 5.39 -8.36
CA VAL A 45 4.26 5.45 -9.61
C VAL A 45 4.17 6.93 -10.03
N VAL A 46 4.59 7.24 -11.26
CA VAL A 46 4.64 8.62 -11.79
C VAL A 46 5.33 9.61 -10.85
N PRO A 47 6.63 9.44 -10.58
CA PRO A 47 7.38 10.30 -9.67
C PRO A 47 7.49 11.74 -10.19
N LYS A 48 7.24 12.71 -9.29
CA LYS A 48 7.30 14.15 -9.58
C LYS A 48 8.44 14.82 -8.81
N ALA A 49 9.01 15.85 -9.38
CA ALA A 49 9.93 16.71 -8.66
C ALA A 49 9.16 17.53 -7.61
N PRO A 50 9.71 17.76 -6.40
CA PRO A 50 9.03 18.52 -5.37
C PRO A 50 8.94 20.01 -5.75
N SER A 51 7.74 20.58 -5.58
CA SER A 51 7.50 22.02 -5.67
C SER A 51 8.13 22.73 -4.47
N ARG A 52 8.21 24.08 -4.53
CA ARG A 52 8.70 24.87 -3.39
C ARG A 52 7.92 24.58 -2.09
N ALA A 53 6.60 24.44 -2.17
CA ALA A 53 5.76 24.10 -1.01
C ALA A 53 6.05 22.70 -0.48
N SER A 54 6.22 21.70 -1.39
CA SER A 54 6.59 20.34 -1.01
C SER A 54 7.97 20.27 -0.36
N LYS A 55 8.96 21.03 -0.83
CA LYS A 55 10.30 21.10 -0.22
C LYS A 55 10.22 21.62 1.22
N LEU A 56 9.42 22.65 1.47
CA LEU A 56 9.20 23.18 2.83
C LEU A 56 8.55 22.12 3.73
N MET A 57 7.56 21.40 3.22
CA MET A 57 6.91 20.31 3.96
C MET A 57 7.91 19.19 4.27
N PHE A 58 8.70 18.72 3.31
CA PHE A 58 9.72 17.71 3.54
C PHE A 58 10.71 18.14 4.63
N LYS A 59 11.16 19.41 4.59
CA LYS A 59 12.09 19.93 5.58
C LYS A 59 11.46 20.07 6.98
N SER A 60 10.23 20.59 7.06
CA SER A 60 9.59 20.89 8.36
C SER A 60 8.99 19.66 9.03
N GLN A 61 8.42 18.74 8.27
CA GLN A 61 7.70 17.58 8.83
C GLN A 61 8.53 16.29 8.84
N LEU A 62 9.46 16.14 7.89
CA LEU A 62 10.20 14.89 7.70
C LEU A 62 11.71 15.08 7.94
N SER A 63 12.17 16.30 8.21
CA SER A 63 13.59 16.64 8.33
C SER A 63 14.43 16.27 7.09
N ILE A 64 13.80 16.20 5.92
CA ILE A 64 14.45 15.89 4.65
C ILE A 64 14.69 17.19 3.88
N ASP A 65 15.95 17.51 3.60
CA ASP A 65 16.30 18.65 2.76
C ASP A 65 16.32 18.26 1.29
N ALA A 66 15.24 18.61 0.59
CA ALA A 66 15.06 18.27 -0.81
C ALA A 66 15.97 19.04 -1.78
N ASP A 67 16.73 20.01 -1.31
CA ASP A 67 17.76 20.71 -2.10
C ASP A 67 19.12 20.01 -2.02
N ILE A 68 19.36 19.24 -0.95
CA ILE A 68 20.58 18.46 -0.76
C ILE A 68 20.41 17.04 -1.33
N HIS A 69 19.22 16.43 -1.10
CA HIS A 69 18.93 15.08 -1.52
C HIS A 69 18.10 15.04 -2.81
N GLN A 70 18.32 14.03 -3.63
CA GLN A 70 17.50 13.80 -4.82
C GLN A 70 16.12 13.27 -4.41
N VAL A 71 15.20 14.19 -4.05
CA VAL A 71 13.85 13.86 -3.62
C VAL A 71 12.89 13.84 -4.81
N ARG A 72 12.12 12.76 -4.92
CA ARG A 72 10.93 12.70 -5.77
C ARG A 72 9.75 12.28 -4.93
N TRP A 73 8.54 12.56 -5.36
CA TRP A 73 7.35 12.18 -4.64
C TRP A 73 6.24 11.73 -5.58
N SER A 74 5.28 10.97 -5.03
CA SER A 74 4.08 10.53 -5.73
C SER A 74 2.92 10.37 -4.75
N ASN A 75 1.69 10.40 -5.25
CA ASN A 75 0.53 9.99 -4.49
C ASN A 75 0.38 8.47 -4.43
N GLU A 76 1.05 7.74 -5.33
CA GLU A 76 0.93 6.29 -5.49
C GLU A 76 2.31 5.66 -5.49
N ALA A 77 2.44 4.52 -4.84
CA ALA A 77 3.64 3.69 -4.90
C ALA A 77 3.28 2.20 -5.05
N ARG A 78 4.17 1.49 -5.72
CA ARG A 78 4.14 0.04 -5.81
C ARG A 78 4.93 -0.54 -4.65
N PHE A 79 4.30 -1.38 -3.84
CA PHE A 79 4.93 -2.03 -2.70
C PHE A 79 5.13 -3.53 -2.89
N SER A 80 4.52 -4.10 -3.94
CA SER A 80 4.73 -5.50 -4.32
C SER A 80 4.62 -5.65 -5.84
N THR A 81 4.89 -6.85 -6.35
CA THR A 81 4.83 -7.17 -7.77
C THR A 81 3.48 -6.89 -8.43
N VAL A 82 2.41 -6.88 -7.66
CA VAL A 82 1.02 -6.81 -8.17
C VAL A 82 0.17 -5.77 -7.45
N ALA A 83 0.73 -5.07 -6.46
CA ALA A 83 -0.05 -4.17 -5.63
C ALA A 83 0.57 -2.79 -5.52
N THR A 84 -0.28 -1.79 -5.60
CA THR A 84 0.01 -0.39 -5.35
C THR A 84 -0.84 0.12 -4.20
N CYS A 85 -0.43 1.20 -3.57
CA CYS A 85 -1.23 1.93 -2.60
C CYS A 85 -1.15 3.43 -2.89
N GLU A 86 -2.23 4.12 -2.59
CA GLU A 86 -2.38 5.54 -2.85
C GLU A 86 -2.45 6.34 -1.55
N LYS A 87 -2.26 7.65 -1.68
CA LYS A 87 -2.53 8.58 -0.59
C LYS A 87 -3.98 8.43 -0.10
N GLY A 88 -4.15 8.22 1.20
CA GLY A 88 -5.44 8.00 1.85
C GLY A 88 -5.77 6.52 2.08
N ASP A 89 -5.05 5.60 1.44
CA ASP A 89 -5.21 4.18 1.73
C ASP A 89 -4.76 3.87 3.14
N VAL A 90 -5.44 2.93 3.76
CA VAL A 90 -5.01 2.30 5.01
C VAL A 90 -4.27 1.02 4.67
N VAL A 91 -3.09 0.88 5.24
CA VAL A 91 -2.19 -0.25 4.99
C VAL A 91 -1.79 -0.94 6.29
N LEU A 92 -1.51 -2.23 6.18
CA LEU A 92 -0.76 -2.97 7.17
C LEU A 92 0.72 -2.96 6.77
N PHE A 93 1.59 -2.74 7.74
CA PHE A 93 3.03 -2.70 7.51
C PHE A 93 3.82 -3.33 8.65
N LYS A 94 5.02 -3.82 8.35
CA LYS A 94 5.95 -4.35 9.35
C LYS A 94 6.69 -3.19 10.00
N ALA A 95 6.63 -3.12 11.33
CA ALA A 95 7.38 -2.14 12.10
C ALA A 95 8.81 -2.65 12.32
N ALA A 96 9.80 -1.74 12.16
CA ALA A 96 11.22 -2.09 12.30
C ALA A 96 11.62 -2.49 13.73
N ASP A 97 10.91 -1.98 14.73
CA ASP A 97 11.28 -2.07 16.16
C ASP A 97 10.96 -3.42 16.80
N ASN A 98 9.86 -4.10 16.42
CA ASN A 98 9.42 -5.33 17.08
C ASN A 98 8.96 -6.45 16.14
N GLY A 99 9.11 -6.28 14.83
CA GLY A 99 8.63 -7.24 13.82
C GLY A 99 7.11 -7.42 13.80
N GLY A 100 6.38 -6.65 14.60
CA GLY A 100 4.91 -6.69 14.64
C GLY A 100 4.29 -5.93 13.48
N THR A 101 3.07 -6.35 13.10
CA THR A 101 2.28 -5.65 12.07
C THR A 101 1.52 -4.50 12.71
N LYS A 102 1.65 -3.33 12.14
CA LYS A 102 0.92 -2.10 12.50
C LYS A 102 0.03 -1.67 11.35
N ALA A 103 -0.96 -0.84 11.63
CA ALA A 103 -1.80 -0.20 10.64
C ALA A 103 -1.52 1.30 10.57
N GLY A 104 -1.70 1.89 9.39
CA GLY A 104 -1.56 3.34 9.22
C GLY A 104 -2.15 3.82 7.90
N MET A 105 -2.40 5.12 7.81
CA MET A 105 -2.92 5.77 6.61
C MET A 105 -1.80 6.44 5.84
N ILE A 106 -1.70 6.17 4.56
CA ILE A 106 -0.73 6.78 3.65
C ILE A 106 -1.01 8.28 3.51
N GLN A 107 0.01 9.10 3.76
CA GLN A 107 -0.03 10.54 3.54
C GLN A 107 0.58 10.93 2.19
N LEU A 108 1.68 10.32 1.85
CA LEU A 108 2.35 10.44 0.55
C LEU A 108 3.46 9.38 0.44
N HIS A 109 4.00 9.26 -0.76
CA HIS A 109 5.20 8.48 -1.02
C HIS A 109 6.31 9.39 -1.53
N CYS A 110 7.55 9.13 -1.13
CA CYS A 110 8.70 9.83 -1.66
C CYS A 110 9.86 8.85 -1.93
N SER A 111 10.77 9.26 -2.79
CA SER A 111 12.05 8.59 -2.98
C SER A 111 13.13 9.57 -2.58
N VAL A 112 14.03 9.11 -1.75
CA VAL A 112 15.21 9.86 -1.30
C VAL A 112 16.44 9.06 -1.71
N GLU A 113 17.25 9.63 -2.59
CA GLU A 113 18.46 8.95 -3.12
C GLU A 113 18.19 7.56 -3.72
N GLY A 114 16.98 7.39 -4.29
CA GLY A 114 16.55 6.12 -4.90
C GLY A 114 15.78 5.20 -3.97
N ALA A 115 15.87 5.34 -2.65
CA ALA A 115 15.09 4.55 -1.70
C ALA A 115 13.62 5.02 -1.68
N ALA A 116 12.68 4.10 -1.84
CA ALA A 116 11.26 4.38 -1.79
C ALA A 116 10.75 4.38 -0.33
N ILE A 117 10.18 5.50 0.08
CA ILE A 117 9.71 5.74 1.45
C ILE A 117 8.24 6.12 1.42
N SER A 118 7.46 5.52 2.31
CA SER A 118 6.06 5.87 2.54
C SER A 118 5.91 6.63 3.86
N VAL A 119 5.21 7.74 3.78
CA VAL A 119 4.89 8.59 4.93
C VAL A 119 3.50 8.22 5.41
N LEU A 120 3.39 7.81 6.66
CA LEU A 120 2.16 7.29 7.26
C LEU A 120 1.75 8.09 8.48
N LYS A 121 0.46 8.13 8.72
CA LYS A 121 -0.13 8.40 10.04
C LYS A 121 -0.42 7.05 10.68
N VAL A 122 0.34 6.68 11.70
CA VAL A 122 0.24 5.36 12.35
C VAL A 122 -1.00 5.30 13.23
N PHE A 123 -1.64 4.15 13.26
CA PHE A 123 -2.81 3.88 14.07
C PHE A 123 -2.45 3.10 15.31
N THR A 124 -3.07 3.45 16.43
CA THR A 124 -3.01 2.68 17.68
C THR A 124 -4.18 1.70 17.72
N HIS A 125 -3.89 0.42 17.89
CA HIS A 125 -4.91 -0.62 18.03
C HIS A 125 -5.64 -0.47 19.35
N LEU A 126 -6.98 -0.52 19.33
CA LEU A 126 -7.82 -0.47 20.51
C LEU A 126 -8.39 -1.85 20.87
N MET A 127 -9.01 -2.51 19.91
CA MET A 127 -9.65 -3.81 20.12
C MET A 127 -9.82 -4.56 18.81
N THR A 128 -9.93 -5.88 18.91
CA THR A 128 -10.34 -6.76 17.80
C THR A 128 -11.56 -7.55 18.26
N GLU A 129 -12.58 -7.60 17.40
CA GLU A 129 -13.76 -8.42 17.65
C GLU A 129 -13.45 -9.88 17.30
N ALA A 130 -13.62 -10.75 18.30
CA ALA A 130 -13.29 -12.15 18.14
C ALA A 130 -14.13 -12.81 17.02
N GLY A 131 -13.48 -13.54 16.14
CA GLY A 131 -14.11 -14.33 15.08
C GLY A 131 -14.50 -13.56 13.81
N THR A 132 -14.59 -12.24 13.83
CA THR A 132 -14.98 -11.44 12.65
C THR A 132 -13.79 -10.89 11.87
N GLY A 133 -12.64 -10.73 12.54
CA GLY A 133 -11.46 -10.01 12.00
C GLY A 133 -11.68 -8.50 11.91
N TYR A 134 -12.75 -7.98 12.51
CA TYR A 134 -12.97 -6.56 12.62
C TYR A 134 -12.16 -5.99 13.78
N ALA A 135 -11.32 -5.01 13.50
CA ALA A 135 -10.48 -4.35 14.49
C ALA A 135 -10.74 -2.84 14.50
N VAL A 136 -10.71 -2.24 15.68
CA VAL A 136 -10.88 -0.80 15.87
C VAL A 136 -9.54 -0.20 16.22
N PHE A 137 -9.20 0.87 15.53
CA PHE A 137 -7.98 1.65 15.73
C PHE A 137 -8.33 3.11 15.98
N VAL A 138 -7.42 3.82 16.61
CA VAL A 138 -7.47 5.27 16.74
C VAL A 138 -6.28 5.88 16.01
N CYS A 139 -6.53 6.97 15.31
CA CYS A 139 -5.46 7.74 14.68
C CYS A 139 -4.68 8.46 15.78
N SER A 140 -3.38 8.17 15.88
CA SER A 140 -2.49 8.92 16.77
C SER A 140 -2.34 10.36 16.28
N ASP A 141 -2.32 11.30 17.23
CA ASP A 141 -1.94 12.70 16.96
C ASP A 141 -0.41 12.88 16.89
N GLU A 142 0.35 11.80 17.11
CA GLU A 142 1.78 11.77 16.87
C GLU A 142 2.08 12.06 15.41
N GLY A 143 3.23 12.68 15.16
CA GLY A 143 3.63 13.09 13.82
C GLY A 143 3.66 11.96 12.79
N ALA A 144 3.93 12.31 11.54
CA ALA A 144 4.06 11.32 10.47
C ALA A 144 5.25 10.39 10.72
N SER A 145 5.05 9.09 10.48
CA SER A 145 6.10 8.07 10.51
C SER A 145 6.59 7.77 9.10
N LEU A 146 7.89 7.52 8.98
CA LEU A 146 8.54 7.11 7.74
C LEU A 146 8.79 5.61 7.79
N ILE A 147 8.41 4.91 6.73
CA ILE A 147 8.76 3.50 6.54
C ILE A 147 9.28 3.28 5.13
N GLU A 148 10.10 2.27 4.95
CA GLU A 148 10.41 1.79 3.60
C GLU A 148 9.14 1.23 2.96
N THR A 149 8.90 1.59 1.70
CA THR A 149 7.66 1.20 0.99
C THR A 149 7.51 -0.32 0.89
N GLU A 150 8.62 -1.05 0.86
CA GLU A 150 8.64 -2.53 0.87
C GLU A 150 8.14 -3.15 2.18
N CYS A 151 8.14 -2.39 3.29
CA CYS A 151 7.57 -2.84 4.55
C CYS A 151 6.05 -2.91 4.55
N ILE A 152 5.37 -2.33 3.55
CA ILE A 152 3.93 -2.44 3.38
C ILE A 152 3.60 -3.88 2.98
N VAL A 153 2.68 -4.48 3.71
CA VAL A 153 2.25 -5.87 3.50
C VAL A 153 0.99 -5.93 2.64
N GLU A 154 0.00 -5.10 2.97
CA GLU A 154 -1.29 -5.12 2.30
C GLU A 154 -2.06 -3.81 2.49
N THR A 155 -2.93 -3.48 1.53
CA THR A 155 -3.97 -2.45 1.69
C THR A 155 -5.21 -3.09 2.30
N VAL A 156 -5.90 -2.38 3.20
CA VAL A 156 -7.05 -2.92 3.91
C VAL A 156 -8.31 -2.07 3.72
N VAL A 157 -9.45 -2.73 3.77
CA VAL A 157 -10.75 -2.04 3.78
C VAL A 157 -10.98 -1.42 5.15
N TYR A 158 -11.36 -0.16 5.18
CA TYR A 158 -11.61 0.56 6.42
C TYR A 158 -12.89 1.40 6.37
N ASN A 159 -13.39 1.73 7.57
CA ASN A 159 -14.51 2.63 7.79
C ASN A 159 -14.07 3.76 8.72
N SER A 160 -14.14 5.00 8.24
CA SER A 160 -13.76 6.22 8.99
C SER A 160 -14.96 6.92 9.63
N SER A 161 -16.17 6.38 9.53
CA SER A 161 -17.39 7.00 10.08
C SER A 161 -17.53 6.87 11.60
N LEU A 162 -16.57 6.24 12.26
CA LEU A 162 -16.57 6.10 13.71
C LEU A 162 -16.22 7.45 14.38
N ALA A 163 -16.94 7.75 15.46
CA ALA A 163 -16.66 8.96 16.25
C ALA A 163 -15.22 8.94 16.83
N ASN A 164 -14.68 10.12 17.13
CA ASN A 164 -13.41 10.29 17.84
C ASN A 164 -12.16 9.77 17.12
N ASN A 165 -12.02 10.06 15.82
CA ASN A 165 -10.85 9.63 15.02
C ASN A 165 -10.62 8.12 15.03
N ARG A 166 -11.69 7.32 15.19
CA ARG A 166 -11.62 5.88 15.16
C ARG A 166 -11.81 5.36 13.74
N TYR A 167 -11.11 4.28 13.45
CA TYR A 167 -11.16 3.59 12.18
C TYR A 167 -11.47 2.12 12.44
N GLY A 168 -12.52 1.61 11.79
CA GLY A 168 -12.80 0.19 11.74
C GLY A 168 -12.07 -0.43 10.56
N ILE A 169 -11.28 -1.45 10.78
CA ILE A 169 -10.48 -2.14 9.76
C ILE A 169 -10.88 -3.60 9.72
N ILE A 170 -11.08 -4.13 8.52
CA ILE A 170 -11.25 -5.56 8.31
C ILE A 170 -9.86 -6.15 8.10
N LEU A 171 -9.39 -6.90 9.09
CA LEU A 171 -8.11 -7.57 9.01
C LEU A 171 -8.18 -8.77 8.07
N PRO A 172 -7.18 -8.96 7.20
CA PRO A 172 -7.02 -10.19 6.43
C PRO A 172 -6.91 -11.41 7.34
N ILE A 173 -7.27 -12.59 6.83
CA ILE A 173 -7.32 -13.83 7.62
C ILE A 173 -5.98 -14.14 8.31
N GLU A 174 -4.88 -13.76 7.67
CA GLU A 174 -3.50 -13.98 8.15
C GLU A 174 -3.16 -13.13 9.40
N PHE A 175 -3.96 -12.12 9.72
CA PHE A 175 -3.77 -11.19 10.83
C PHE A 175 -4.89 -11.23 11.88
N ARG A 176 -5.73 -12.24 11.83
CA ARG A 176 -6.87 -12.44 12.76
C ARG A 176 -6.50 -13.22 14.01
#